data_43bcc3fce1a527963b313db6edc689ea
#
_entry.id   43bcc3fce1a527963b313db6edc689ea
#
_cell.length_a   1.000
_cell.length_b   1.000
_cell.length_c   1.000
_cell.angle_alpha   90.00
_cell.angle_beta   90.00
_cell.angle_gamma   90.00
#
_symmetry.space_group_name_H-M   'P 1'
#
loop_
_entity.id
_entity.type
_entity.pdbx_description
1 polymer ?
#
loop_
_entity_poly.entity_id
_entity_poly.type
_entity_poly.pdbx_seq_one_letter_code
_entity_poly.pdbx_strand_id
1 'polypeptide(L)'
;MTPENPTFTPVSGRILALDVGSKTIGRAVSDPLGITAQGLETIRRKNKRTDYEELAHTIAQYGVTEIVVGYPLRLSGAEGSQSIKMKEFAEELKRRFGLPVHLWDERLTSAQANRVLREAELSIQRRAKAVDRLAAVLILQSFMEARSSRG
;
A
#
# COMPACT_ATOMS: atom_id res chain seq x y z
N MET A 1 9.63 32.88 -8.53
CA MET A 1 9.21 32.27 -8.52
C MET A 1 8.88 31.75 -8.52
N THR A 2 8.55 32.03 -8.74
CA THR A 2 7.87 31.64 -8.71
C THR A 2 7.59 30.74 -8.64
N PRO A 3 7.47 30.53 -8.11
CA PRO A 3 7.09 29.37 -7.93
C PRO A 3 6.42 28.80 -8.61
N GLU A 4 6.19 29.47 -8.90
CA GLU A 4 5.58 29.09 -9.56
C GLU A 4 5.67 28.12 -10.19
N ASN A 5 6.29 27.50 -10.09
CA ASN A 5 6.18 26.46 -10.99
C ASN A 5 5.39 25.37 -10.39
N PRO A 6 4.11 25.47 -10.41
CA PRO A 6 3.23 24.51 -9.76
C PRO A 6 3.33 23.13 -10.32
N THR A 7 3.88 22.98 -11.51
CA THR A 7 4.00 21.66 -12.10
C THR A 7 4.96 20.76 -11.36
N PHE A 8 5.85 21.32 -10.57
CA PHE A 8 6.76 20.48 -9.78
C PHE A 8 6.18 20.08 -8.46
N THR A 9 5.24 20.85 -7.98
CA THR A 9 4.65 20.61 -6.68
C THR A 9 3.98 19.24 -6.57
N PRO A 10 3.19 18.83 -7.57
CA PRO A 10 2.48 17.56 -7.44
C PRO A 10 3.37 16.35 -7.34
N VAL A 11 4.60 16.45 -7.81
CA VAL A 11 5.49 15.30 -7.75
C VAL A 11 6.35 15.30 -6.53
N SER A 12 6.13 16.23 -5.62
CA SER A 12 6.94 16.31 -4.43
C SER A 12 6.49 15.34 -3.35
N GLY A 13 5.28 14.82 -3.44
CA GLY A 13 4.78 13.91 -2.45
C GLY A 13 5.02 12.45 -2.81
N ARG A 14 5.06 11.60 -1.80
CA ARG A 14 5.25 10.17 -2.02
C ARG A 14 3.94 9.42 -1.85
N ILE A 15 3.85 8.28 -2.52
CA ILE A 15 2.70 7.39 -2.39
C ILE A 15 3.08 6.28 -1.43
N LEU A 16 2.20 5.98 -0.50
CA LEU A 16 2.39 4.86 0.43
C LEU A 16 1.43 3.75 0.04
N ALA A 17 1.98 2.56 -0.21
CA ALA A 17 1.16 1.38 -0.50
C ALA A 17 1.11 0.49 0.72
N LEU A 18 -0.06 -0.07 0.99
CA LEU A 18 -0.29 -0.92 2.14
C LEU A 18 -0.87 -2.25 1.71
N ASP A 19 -0.30 -3.32 2.23
CA ASP A 19 -0.81 -4.68 2.08
C ASP A 19 -1.24 -5.14 3.47
N VAL A 20 -2.54 -5.09 3.73
CA VAL A 20 -3.08 -5.27 5.08
C VAL A 20 -3.50 -6.70 5.29
N GLY A 21 -2.83 -7.39 6.20
CA GLY A 21 -3.20 -8.73 6.62
C GLY A 21 -3.80 -8.70 8.02
N SER A 22 -4.13 -9.88 8.53
CA SER A 22 -4.69 -9.99 9.87
C SER A 22 -3.66 -9.72 10.96
N LYS A 23 -2.41 -10.02 10.69
CA LYS A 23 -1.34 -9.90 11.68
C LYS A 23 -0.28 -8.87 11.33
N THR A 24 -0.18 -8.49 10.07
CA THR A 24 0.87 -7.59 9.61
C THR A 24 0.33 -6.61 8.59
N ILE A 25 1.03 -5.48 8.45
CA ILE A 25 0.78 -4.53 7.38
C ILE A 25 2.09 -4.35 6.63
N GLY A 26 2.12 -4.81 5.38
CA GLY A 26 3.25 -4.56 4.50
C GLY A 26 3.21 -3.13 4.00
N ARG A 27 4.36 -2.51 3.86
CA ARG A 27 4.46 -1.11 3.44
C ARG A 27 5.46 -0.94 2.32
N ALA A 28 5.15 -0.05 1.39
CA ALA A 28 6.11 0.39 0.40
C ALA A 28 5.85 1.87 0.13
N VAL A 29 6.91 2.60 -0.19
CA VAL A 29 6.78 4.02 -0.45
C VAL A 29 7.47 4.33 -1.78
N SER A 30 6.90 5.26 -2.55
CA SER A 30 7.50 5.68 -3.80
C SER A 30 8.60 6.70 -3.53
N ASP A 31 9.50 6.85 -4.50
CA ASP A 31 10.43 7.97 -4.47
C ASP A 31 9.65 9.26 -4.76
N PRO A 32 10.26 10.43 -4.52
CA PRO A 32 9.54 11.68 -4.72
C PRO A 32 9.07 11.89 -6.16
N LEU A 33 9.71 11.26 -7.12
CA LEU A 33 9.33 11.39 -8.53
C LEU A 33 8.25 10.41 -8.95
N GLY A 34 7.91 9.46 -8.07
CA GLY A 34 6.88 8.48 -8.39
C GLY A 34 7.31 7.45 -9.43
N ILE A 35 8.60 7.13 -9.47
CA ILE A 35 9.15 6.21 -10.47
C ILE A 35 9.42 4.84 -9.86
N THR A 36 9.98 4.81 -8.66
CA THR A 36 10.38 3.56 -8.02
C THR A 36 9.61 3.31 -6.74
N ALA A 37 9.56 2.05 -6.34
CA ALA A 37 8.90 1.64 -5.11
C ALA A 37 9.94 0.99 -4.20
N GLN A 38 9.95 1.41 -2.94
CA GLN A 38 10.86 0.91 -1.93
C GLN A 38 10.05 0.24 -0.82
N GLY A 39 10.37 -1.02 -0.53
CA GLY A 39 9.72 -1.72 0.58
C GLY A 39 10.23 -1.22 1.91
N LEU A 40 9.33 -1.05 2.85
CA LEU A 40 9.66 -0.67 4.21
C LEU A 40 9.44 -1.87 5.11
N GLU A 41 9.94 -1.76 6.34
CA GLU A 41 9.77 -2.84 7.30
C GLU A 41 8.28 -3.06 7.57
N THR A 42 7.88 -4.33 7.63
CA THR A 42 6.50 -4.70 7.86
C THR A 42 6.09 -4.36 9.29
N ILE A 43 4.92 -3.77 9.43
CA ILE A 43 4.35 -3.48 10.75
C ILE A 43 3.70 -4.74 11.28
N ARG A 44 4.05 -5.12 12.51
CA ARG A 44 3.34 -6.19 13.20
C ARG A 44 2.17 -5.57 13.93
N ARG A 45 0.96 -5.98 13.57
CA ARG A 45 -0.25 -5.38 14.11
C ARG A 45 -0.42 -5.70 15.59
N LYS A 46 -0.87 -4.70 16.33
CA LYS A 46 -1.11 -4.83 17.77
C LYS A 46 -2.56 -4.49 18.09
N ASN A 47 -2.93 -3.24 17.90
CA ASN A 47 -4.29 -2.78 18.08
C ASN A 47 -4.47 -1.57 17.16
N LYS A 48 -5.73 -1.16 16.96
CA LYS A 48 -6.03 -0.07 16.06
C LYS A 48 -5.22 1.19 16.34
N ARG A 49 -5.20 1.57 17.60
CA ARG A 49 -4.53 2.82 17.98
C ARG A 49 -3.05 2.79 17.61
N THR A 50 -2.37 1.72 18.00
CA THR A 50 -0.94 1.59 17.73
C THR A 50 -0.67 1.51 16.24
N ASP A 51 -1.49 0.74 15.53
CA ASP A 51 -1.30 0.57 14.09
C ASP A 51 -1.43 1.91 13.37
N TYR A 52 -2.44 2.72 13.72
CA TYR A 52 -2.61 4.02 13.09
C TYR A 52 -1.52 5.01 13.49
N GLU A 53 -0.99 4.89 14.71
CA GLU A 53 0.14 5.72 15.12
C GLU A 53 1.37 5.40 14.27
N GLU A 54 1.62 4.12 14.00
CA GLU A 54 2.72 3.72 13.15
C GLU A 54 2.56 4.26 11.73
N LEU A 55 1.34 4.21 11.21
CA LEU A 55 1.07 4.75 9.89
C LEU A 55 1.22 6.26 9.85
N ALA A 56 0.78 6.94 10.89
CA ALA A 56 0.96 8.39 10.98
C ALA A 56 2.44 8.75 10.97
N HIS A 57 3.24 7.97 11.68
CA HIS A 57 4.68 8.19 11.72
C HIS A 57 5.30 8.00 10.32
N THR A 58 4.87 6.96 9.62
CA THR A 58 5.33 6.70 8.25
C THR A 58 4.99 7.87 7.33
N ILE A 59 3.75 8.35 7.42
CA ILE A 59 3.29 9.45 6.59
C ILE A 59 4.14 10.70 6.82
N ALA A 60 4.40 11.00 8.08
CA ALA A 60 5.19 12.17 8.43
C ALA A 60 6.65 12.00 8.01
N GLN A 61 7.21 10.81 8.24
CA GLN A 61 8.62 10.57 7.97
C GLN A 61 8.95 10.68 6.49
N TYR A 62 8.06 10.20 5.63
CA TYR A 62 8.32 10.14 4.19
C TYR A 62 7.58 11.22 3.40
N GLY A 63 6.82 12.08 4.06
CA GLY A 63 6.08 13.11 3.35
C GLY A 63 5.03 12.51 2.42
N VAL A 64 4.29 11.53 2.91
CA VAL A 64 3.29 10.83 2.11
C VAL A 64 2.12 11.76 1.84
N THR A 65 1.69 11.82 0.58
CA THR A 65 0.56 12.66 0.18
C THR A 65 -0.59 11.85 -0.38
N GLU A 66 -0.41 10.54 -0.53
CA GLU A 66 -1.41 9.69 -1.17
C GLU A 66 -1.19 8.25 -0.70
N ILE A 67 -2.28 7.52 -0.50
CA ILE A 67 -2.20 6.14 -0.02
C ILE A 67 -2.91 5.21 -1.01
N VAL A 68 -2.34 4.03 -1.25
CA VAL A 68 -3.00 2.99 -2.01
C VAL A 68 -3.04 1.73 -1.16
N VAL A 69 -4.21 1.09 -1.10
CA VAL A 69 -4.43 -0.10 -0.27
C VAL A 69 -4.80 -1.26 -1.19
N GLY A 70 -4.13 -2.40 -1.02
CA GLY A 70 -4.47 -3.59 -1.78
C GLY A 70 -5.89 -4.06 -1.46
N TYR A 71 -6.65 -4.37 -2.49
CA TYR A 71 -8.05 -4.74 -2.35
C TYR A 71 -8.21 -6.18 -2.81
N PRO A 72 -8.37 -7.14 -1.87
CA PRO A 72 -8.33 -8.55 -2.21
C PRO A 72 -9.68 -9.06 -2.68
N LEU A 73 -9.95 -8.92 -3.97
CA LEU A 73 -11.13 -9.52 -4.58
C LEU A 73 -10.87 -11.01 -4.83
N ARG A 74 -11.93 -11.79 -4.83
CA ARG A 74 -11.84 -13.19 -5.20
C ARG A 74 -11.53 -13.28 -6.69
N LEU A 75 -11.05 -14.43 -7.14
CA LEU A 75 -10.74 -14.62 -8.55
C LEU A 75 -11.95 -14.37 -9.45
N SER A 76 -13.14 -14.63 -8.93
CA SER A 76 -14.37 -14.37 -9.66
C SER A 76 -14.72 -12.89 -9.76
N GLY A 77 -14.00 -12.04 -9.06
CA GLY A 77 -14.31 -10.62 -8.99
C GLY A 77 -15.28 -10.26 -7.88
N ALA A 78 -15.73 -11.24 -7.12
CA ALA A 78 -16.68 -11.00 -6.05
C ALA A 78 -15.98 -10.48 -4.80
N GLU A 79 -16.69 -9.63 -4.05
CA GLU A 79 -16.21 -9.16 -2.75
C GLU A 79 -16.42 -10.25 -1.72
N GLY A 80 -15.44 -10.38 -0.81
CA GLY A 80 -15.60 -11.22 0.36
C GLY A 80 -15.51 -10.37 1.60
N SER A 81 -15.50 -11.01 2.75
CA SER A 81 -15.42 -10.28 4.02
C SER A 81 -14.15 -9.47 4.13
N GLN A 82 -13.05 -9.97 3.57
CA GLN A 82 -11.79 -9.25 3.63
C GLN A 82 -11.85 -7.97 2.80
N SER A 83 -12.51 -8.02 1.65
CA SER A 83 -12.66 -6.84 0.80
C SER A 83 -13.46 -5.76 1.49
N ILE A 84 -14.50 -6.16 2.20
CA ILE A 84 -15.33 -5.21 2.95
C ILE A 84 -14.51 -4.54 4.05
N LYS A 85 -13.69 -5.34 4.75
CA LYS A 85 -12.81 -4.79 5.78
C LYS A 85 -11.83 -3.79 5.20
N MET A 86 -11.34 -4.04 4.00
CA MET A 86 -10.38 -3.13 3.37
C MET A 86 -11.05 -1.82 2.96
N LYS A 87 -12.30 -1.87 2.52
CA LYS A 87 -13.04 -0.65 2.25
C LYS A 87 -13.19 0.19 3.51
N GLU A 88 -13.53 -0.46 4.61
CA GLU A 88 -13.68 0.24 5.88
C GLU A 88 -12.36 0.83 6.34
N PHE A 89 -11.30 0.07 6.18
CA PHE A 89 -9.96 0.53 6.54
C PHE A 89 -9.57 1.76 5.72
N ALA A 90 -9.84 1.74 4.42
CA ALA A 90 -9.53 2.86 3.54
C ALA A 90 -10.31 4.11 3.94
N GLU A 91 -11.59 3.95 4.29
CA GLU A 91 -12.39 5.08 4.74
C GLU A 91 -11.85 5.66 6.04
N GLU A 92 -11.40 4.81 6.93
CA GLU A 92 -10.81 5.26 8.18
C GLU A 92 -9.52 6.03 7.94
N LEU A 93 -8.69 5.56 7.02
CA LEU A 93 -7.45 6.26 6.67
C LEU A 93 -7.75 7.66 6.12
N LYS A 94 -8.74 7.76 5.24
CA LYS A 94 -9.14 9.06 4.69
C LYS A 94 -9.54 10.01 5.81
N ARG A 95 -10.31 9.49 6.74
CA ARG A 95 -10.85 10.31 7.82
C ARG A 95 -9.76 10.77 8.77
N ARG A 96 -8.83 9.87 9.09
CA ARG A 96 -7.77 10.18 10.05
C ARG A 96 -6.70 11.07 9.49
N PHE A 97 -6.32 10.86 8.24
CA PHE A 97 -5.15 11.52 7.69
C PHE A 97 -5.47 12.58 6.66
N GLY A 98 -6.71 12.64 6.19
CA GLY A 98 -7.09 13.65 5.21
C GLY A 98 -6.39 13.52 3.87
N LEU A 99 -5.93 12.31 3.54
CA LEU A 99 -5.22 12.05 2.29
C LEU A 99 -6.09 11.23 1.35
N PRO A 100 -5.89 11.37 0.04
CA PRO A 100 -6.54 10.47 -0.91
C PRO A 100 -6.11 9.03 -0.63
N VAL A 101 -7.07 8.12 -0.61
CA VAL A 101 -6.81 6.70 -0.41
C VAL A 101 -7.48 5.95 -1.54
N HIS A 102 -6.71 5.14 -2.25
CA HIS A 102 -7.19 4.37 -3.38
C HIS A 102 -7.18 2.90 -3.02
N LEU A 103 -8.20 2.18 -3.48
CA LEU A 103 -8.22 0.73 -3.39
C LEU A 103 -7.70 0.17 -4.71
N TRP A 104 -6.75 -0.73 -4.63
CA TRP A 104 -6.15 -1.31 -5.84
C TRP A 104 -6.43 -2.81 -5.89
N ASP A 105 -7.06 -3.25 -6.95
CA ASP A 105 -7.43 -4.64 -7.15
C ASP A 105 -6.16 -5.49 -7.24
N GLU A 106 -5.93 -6.36 -6.27
CA GLU A 106 -4.72 -7.18 -6.21
C GLU A 106 -4.62 -8.16 -7.37
N ARG A 107 -5.74 -8.45 -8.04
CA ARG A 107 -5.70 -9.32 -9.22
C ARG A 107 -4.92 -8.68 -10.37
N LEU A 108 -4.71 -7.37 -10.31
CA LEU A 108 -3.98 -6.64 -11.34
C LEU A 108 -2.46 -6.66 -11.08
N THR A 109 -2.02 -7.38 -10.06
CA THR A 109 -0.62 -7.44 -9.68
C THR A 109 -0.20 -8.87 -9.41
N SER A 110 1.10 -9.08 -9.19
CA SER A 110 1.60 -10.38 -8.75
C SER A 110 1.47 -10.56 -7.23
N ALA A 111 0.93 -9.58 -6.53
CA ALA A 111 0.85 -9.64 -5.07
C ALA A 111 0.01 -10.82 -4.60
N GLN A 112 -1.11 -11.08 -5.28
CA GLN A 112 -1.98 -12.19 -4.91
C GLN A 112 -1.28 -13.53 -5.12
N ALA A 113 -0.56 -13.67 -6.23
CA ALA A 113 0.18 -14.89 -6.50
C ALA A 113 1.27 -15.12 -5.45
N ASN A 114 1.97 -14.07 -5.07
CA ASN A 114 3.00 -14.17 -4.05
C ASN A 114 2.41 -14.57 -2.70
N ARG A 115 1.22 -14.09 -2.40
CA ARG A 115 0.55 -14.47 -1.16
C ARG A 115 0.20 -15.95 -1.15
N VAL A 116 -0.26 -16.47 -2.29
CA VAL A 116 -0.56 -17.89 -2.43
C VAL A 116 0.71 -18.73 -2.28
N LEU A 117 1.80 -18.29 -2.90
CA LEU A 117 3.06 -18.99 -2.78
C LEU A 117 3.56 -19.03 -1.34
N ARG A 118 3.39 -17.92 -0.62
CA ARG A 118 3.77 -17.88 0.78
C ARG A 118 2.99 -18.89 1.59
N GLU A 119 1.68 -18.97 1.35
CA GLU A 119 0.85 -19.93 2.07
C GLU A 119 1.23 -21.36 1.75
N ALA A 120 1.56 -21.61 0.50
CA ALA A 120 1.95 -22.97 0.10
C ALA A 120 3.28 -23.38 0.68
N GLU A 121 4.20 -22.46 0.83
CA GLU A 121 5.55 -22.79 1.29
C GLU A 121 5.75 -22.64 2.77
N LEU A 122 4.93 -21.98 3.43
CA LEU A 122 4.77 -21.88 4.88
C LEU A 122 5.98 -21.89 5.77
N SER A 123 7.09 -22.26 5.27
CA SER A 123 8.06 -22.85 6.12
C SER A 123 8.95 -21.88 6.83
N ILE A 124 9.06 -20.66 6.38
CA ILE A 124 10.10 -19.82 6.93
C ILE A 124 9.57 -18.42 7.18
N GLN A 125 9.60 -18.00 8.44
CA GLN A 125 9.15 -16.68 8.81
C GLN A 125 9.88 -15.57 8.05
N ARG A 126 11.17 -15.77 7.83
CA ARG A 126 11.96 -14.79 7.09
C ARG A 126 11.44 -14.63 5.67
N ARG A 127 11.10 -15.74 5.04
CA ARG A 127 10.54 -15.69 3.69
C ARG A 127 9.17 -15.02 3.68
N ALA A 128 8.35 -15.31 4.69
CA ALA A 128 7.04 -14.70 4.80
C ALA A 128 7.15 -13.19 4.93
N LYS A 129 8.09 -12.71 5.74
CA LYS A 129 8.32 -11.27 5.89
C LYS A 129 8.74 -10.64 4.57
N ALA A 130 9.61 -11.31 3.83
CA ALA A 130 10.06 -10.80 2.54
C ALA A 130 8.90 -10.73 1.55
N VAL A 131 8.03 -11.73 1.56
CA VAL A 131 6.88 -11.75 0.66
C VAL A 131 5.88 -10.65 1.02
N ASP A 132 5.65 -10.40 2.31
CA ASP A 132 4.76 -9.32 2.73
C ASP A 132 5.28 -7.97 2.24
N ARG A 133 6.58 -7.74 2.37
CA ARG A 133 7.18 -6.51 1.88
C ARG A 133 7.09 -6.42 0.37
N LEU A 134 7.32 -7.53 -0.31
CA LEU A 134 7.25 -7.57 -1.76
C LEU A 134 5.85 -7.32 -2.26
N ALA A 135 4.83 -7.82 -1.57
CA ALA A 135 3.46 -7.60 -1.99
C ALA A 135 3.12 -6.11 -2.02
N ALA A 136 3.53 -5.37 -1.00
CA ALA A 136 3.29 -3.92 -0.98
C ALA A 136 4.02 -3.22 -2.12
N VAL A 137 5.26 -3.65 -2.41
CA VAL A 137 6.03 -3.09 -3.52
C VAL A 137 5.31 -3.34 -4.84
N LEU A 138 4.79 -4.54 -5.04
CA LEU A 138 4.11 -4.89 -6.28
C LEU A 138 2.82 -4.11 -6.45
N ILE A 139 2.08 -3.91 -5.36
CA ILE A 139 0.87 -3.09 -5.40
C ILE A 139 1.23 -1.68 -5.85
N LEU A 140 2.28 -1.11 -5.26
CA LEU A 140 2.69 0.25 -5.57
C LEU A 140 3.18 0.37 -7.01
N GLN A 141 4.00 -0.56 -7.46
CA GLN A 141 4.50 -0.55 -8.83
C GLN A 141 3.37 -0.62 -9.84
N SER A 142 2.42 -1.52 -9.61
CA SER A 142 1.29 -1.69 -10.48
C SER A 142 0.44 -0.42 -10.55
N PHE A 143 0.21 0.19 -9.40
CA PHE A 143 -0.55 1.42 -9.33
C PHE A 143 0.13 2.56 -10.10
N MET A 144 1.43 2.71 -9.91
CA MET A 144 2.19 3.76 -10.58
C MET A 144 2.25 3.53 -12.09
N GLU A 145 2.39 2.27 -12.51
CA GLU A 145 2.42 1.94 -13.94
C GLU A 145 1.09 2.27 -14.60
N ALA A 146 -0.01 1.92 -13.94
CA ALA A 146 -1.33 2.21 -14.48
C ALA A 146 -1.56 3.70 -14.62
N ARG A 147 -1.12 4.47 -13.63
CA ARG A 147 -1.24 5.92 -13.66
C ARG A 147 -0.38 6.51 -14.78
N SER A 148 0.82 6.02 -14.93
CA SER A 148 1.74 6.49 -15.95
C SER A 148 1.20 6.21 -17.35
N SER A 149 0.60 5.03 -17.55
CA SER A 149 0.04 4.64 -18.85
C SER A 149 -1.10 5.54 -19.29
N ARG A 150 -1.81 6.10 -18.32
CA ARG A 150 -2.93 6.98 -18.64
C ARG A 150 -2.49 8.38 -19.00
N GLY A 151 -1.29 8.68 -18.64
CA GLY A 151 -0.90 9.98 -18.76
C GLY A 151 0.00 10.59 -19.27
#